data_6b2baa488972bb9d442d91c445a12139
#
_entry.id   6b2baa488972bb9d442d91c445a12139
#
_cell.length_a   1.000
_cell.length_b   1.000
_cell.length_c   1.000
_cell.angle_alpha   90.00
_cell.angle_beta   90.00
_cell.angle_gamma   90.00
#
_symmetry.space_group_name_H-M   'P 1'
#
loop_
_entity.id
_entity.type
_entity.pdbx_description
1 polymer ?
#
loop_
_entity_poly.entity_id
_entity_poly.type
_entity_poly.pdbx_seq_one_letter_code
_entity_poly.pdbx_strand_id
1 'polypeptide(L)'
;MYALISKTPHLFVRRALISLLMLSLMGLATKAQQKTAADPAKPKIRAITAFINLDRGQYKEQVADALKLLRRAQTTFESRGYQVQTIRIATQPFPEYIKGLTNEQAVAFFKEYDALAVREKFAASIGPAMLNAGDSESQADLLGEILSNTKSLNGSVSVAGEDGVNWKAVGAAARVMKKLESATLHSQGNFHFAAIAIVPPLTPFFPAAYQNGLGHQFAIALESANVVAAAFKNAPDLATAKQRLTDSLASSAFDIQRHAGRIDMETGWTYMGIDLSPAPSGNVSIGEAIENLTAQPFGMSGTLTAAATITAAVKDVKAKQTGYSGLMLPILEDTRLAQRWSDGHVSLDALLSYSAVCGTGLDTIPLPGDISAEQLSLIIGDVASLAVKWHKPLSARLLPVLGKGWGEMTEFDDPFLVNAKLQPLDTK
;
A
#
# COMPACT_ATOMS: atom_id res chain seq x y z
N MET A 1 16.77 -82.84 39.49
CA MET A 1 17.27 -83.31 38.18
C MET A 1 16.96 -82.20 37.16
N TYR A 2 18.02 -81.54 36.72
CA TYR A 2 18.28 -80.83 35.49
C TYR A 2 17.15 -79.94 34.94
N ALA A 3 17.35 -78.71 34.63
CA ALA A 3 18.33 -77.85 33.96
C ALA A 3 17.50 -77.11 32.95
N LEU A 4 17.72 -75.94 32.48
CA LEU A 4 18.77 -75.09 31.99
C LEU A 4 18.12 -73.72 31.58
N ILE A 5 18.62 -72.59 31.99
CA ILE A 5 19.55 -71.73 31.28
C ILE A 5 19.09 -71.30 29.84
N SER A 6 18.85 -70.05 29.59
CA SER A 6 19.72 -69.14 28.96
C SER A 6 19.02 -68.14 28.05
N LYS A 7 19.53 -66.97 28.13
CA LYS A 7 19.79 -65.96 27.05
C LYS A 7 18.60 -65.08 26.66
N THR A 8 18.74 -63.81 26.64
CA THR A 8 19.73 -63.01 25.91
C THR A 8 19.74 -61.60 26.37
N PRO A 9 20.87 -60.97 26.71
CA PRO A 9 20.97 -59.54 27.01
C PRO A 9 21.05 -58.64 25.75
N HIS A 10 21.07 -59.21 24.54
CA HIS A 10 21.25 -58.44 23.30
C HIS A 10 19.99 -57.71 22.76
N LEU A 11 18.80 -58.10 23.19
CA LEU A 11 17.57 -57.47 22.70
C LEU A 11 17.26 -56.16 23.41
N PHE A 12 17.70 -55.97 24.66
CA PHE A 12 17.46 -54.75 25.44
C PHE A 12 18.34 -53.59 24.99
N VAL A 13 19.59 -53.83 24.61
CA VAL A 13 20.53 -52.79 24.15
C VAL A 13 20.15 -52.24 22.78
N ARG A 14 19.63 -53.11 21.87
CA ARG A 14 19.14 -52.64 20.57
C ARG A 14 17.88 -51.79 20.65
N ARG A 15 16.96 -52.06 21.55
CA ARG A 15 15.75 -51.25 21.76
C ARG A 15 16.07 -49.91 22.42
N ALA A 16 17.03 -49.83 23.35
CA ALA A 16 17.46 -48.58 23.95
C ALA A 16 18.20 -47.65 22.96
N LEU A 17 19.02 -48.21 22.07
CA LEU A 17 19.71 -47.41 21.04
C LEU A 17 18.76 -46.86 19.96
N ILE A 18 17.73 -47.63 19.56
CA ILE A 18 16.73 -47.18 18.58
C ILE A 18 15.84 -46.08 19.21
N SER A 19 15.49 -46.21 20.48
CA SER A 19 14.71 -45.18 21.19
C SER A 19 15.50 -43.88 21.39
N LEU A 20 16.83 -43.94 21.66
CA LEU A 20 17.68 -42.76 21.75
C LEU A 20 17.88 -42.07 20.39
N LEU A 21 17.97 -42.83 19.28
CA LEU A 21 18.08 -42.28 17.95
C LEU A 21 16.78 -41.63 17.48
N MET A 22 15.62 -42.20 17.85
CA MET A 22 14.31 -41.59 17.56
C MET A 22 14.05 -40.30 18.37
N LEU A 23 14.50 -40.21 19.63
CA LEU A 23 14.43 -39.00 20.42
C LEU A 23 15.37 -37.90 19.90
N SER A 24 16.54 -38.23 19.37
CA SER A 24 17.45 -37.26 18.78
C SER A 24 16.97 -36.75 17.41
N LEU A 25 16.28 -37.57 16.64
CA LEU A 25 15.64 -37.14 15.38
C LEU A 25 14.37 -36.31 15.62
N MET A 26 13.60 -36.54 16.67
CA MET A 26 12.49 -35.66 17.06
C MET A 26 12.96 -34.31 17.60
N GLY A 27 14.13 -34.27 18.26
CA GLY A 27 14.73 -32.99 18.71
C GLY A 27 15.32 -32.14 17.58
N LEU A 28 15.63 -32.70 16.42
CA LEU A 28 16.09 -31.98 15.21
C LEU A 28 14.94 -31.55 14.30
N ALA A 29 13.78 -32.19 14.37
CA ALA A 29 12.61 -31.83 13.57
C ALA A 29 11.81 -30.63 14.18
N THR A 30 12.00 -30.28 15.43
CA THR A 30 11.32 -29.16 16.09
C THR A 30 12.09 -27.85 16.03
N LYS A 31 13.24 -27.77 15.35
CA LYS A 31 13.92 -26.51 15.01
C LYS A 31 13.50 -25.92 13.67
N ALA A 32 12.54 -26.54 12.98
CA ALA A 32 11.95 -25.99 11.78
C ALA A 32 10.80 -25.04 12.16
N GLN A 33 11.05 -23.75 11.98
CA GLN A 33 10.03 -22.71 11.87
C GLN A 33 9.30 -22.30 13.16
N GLN A 34 10.01 -21.88 14.17
CA GLN A 34 9.49 -20.77 14.98
C GLN A 34 9.52 -19.53 14.07
N LYS A 35 8.39 -19.24 13.40
CA LYS A 35 8.09 -17.90 12.87
C LYS A 35 8.24 -16.98 14.09
N THR A 36 9.33 -16.24 14.15
CA THR A 36 9.55 -15.25 15.23
C THR A 36 8.31 -14.37 15.25
N ALA A 37 7.58 -14.38 16.36
CA ALA A 37 6.43 -13.50 16.52
C ALA A 37 6.92 -12.07 16.21
N ALA A 38 6.19 -11.37 15.35
CA ALA A 38 6.55 -10.01 14.96
C ALA A 38 6.65 -9.17 16.25
N ASP A 39 7.75 -8.44 16.39
CA ASP A 39 7.94 -7.52 17.53
C ASP A 39 6.90 -6.39 17.40
N PRO A 40 5.96 -6.27 18.32
CA PRO A 40 4.90 -5.26 18.24
C PRO A 40 5.43 -3.82 18.27
N ALA A 41 6.68 -3.62 18.69
CA ALA A 41 7.34 -2.31 18.67
C ALA A 41 7.93 -1.94 17.29
N LYS A 42 8.08 -2.91 16.40
CA LYS A 42 8.59 -2.66 15.04
C LYS A 42 7.46 -2.33 14.06
N PRO A 43 7.73 -1.44 13.08
CA PRO A 43 6.81 -1.28 11.95
C PRO A 43 6.77 -2.57 11.14
N LYS A 44 5.65 -2.80 10.44
CA LYS A 44 5.63 -3.79 9.38
C LYS A 44 6.16 -3.18 8.09
N ILE A 45 6.65 -4.02 7.19
CA ILE A 45 6.91 -3.65 5.81
C ILE A 45 5.62 -3.88 5.02
N ARG A 46 4.91 -2.79 4.68
CA ARG A 46 3.68 -2.81 3.89
C ARG A 46 3.94 -3.43 2.52
N ALA A 47 5.03 -2.99 1.90
CA ALA A 47 5.40 -3.47 0.57
C ALA A 47 6.90 -3.41 0.33
N ILE A 48 7.41 -4.39 -0.42
CA ILE A 48 8.65 -4.32 -1.16
C ILE A 48 8.26 -4.23 -2.62
N THR A 49 8.57 -3.10 -3.28
CA THR A 49 8.16 -2.86 -4.68
C THR A 49 9.38 -2.87 -5.58
N ALA A 50 9.40 -3.78 -6.55
CA ALA A 50 10.36 -3.79 -7.65
C ALA A 50 9.82 -2.96 -8.82
N PHE A 51 10.69 -2.16 -9.43
CA PHE A 51 10.38 -1.31 -10.57
C PHE A 51 11.08 -1.84 -11.80
N ILE A 52 10.34 -2.18 -12.83
CA ILE A 52 10.84 -2.81 -14.06
C ILE A 52 10.42 -2.02 -15.31
N ASN A 53 11.26 -2.06 -16.34
CA ASN A 53 10.86 -1.68 -17.69
C ASN A 53 10.26 -2.91 -18.37
N LEU A 54 8.95 -2.99 -18.44
CA LEU A 54 8.26 -4.15 -18.99
C LEU A 54 8.29 -4.12 -20.52
N ASP A 55 8.77 -5.21 -21.11
CA ASP A 55 8.69 -5.51 -22.54
C ASP A 55 7.71 -6.66 -22.78
N ARG A 56 6.76 -6.48 -23.69
CA ARG A 56 5.72 -7.49 -23.96
C ARG A 56 6.26 -8.84 -24.42
N GLY A 57 7.39 -8.83 -25.14
CA GLY A 57 8.04 -10.05 -25.63
C GLY A 57 8.80 -10.82 -24.55
N GLN A 58 9.16 -10.14 -23.45
CA GLN A 58 10.05 -10.67 -22.40
C GLN A 58 9.46 -10.54 -20.98
N TYR A 59 8.18 -10.15 -20.86
CA TYR A 59 7.60 -9.81 -19.55
C TYR A 59 7.64 -10.95 -18.55
N LYS A 60 7.54 -12.20 -19.01
CA LYS A 60 7.55 -13.39 -18.10
C LYS A 60 8.90 -13.56 -17.45
N GLU A 61 9.98 -13.39 -18.20
CA GLU A 61 11.36 -13.46 -17.73
C GLU A 61 11.67 -12.27 -16.81
N GLN A 62 11.25 -11.07 -17.18
CA GLN A 62 11.43 -9.86 -16.37
C GLN A 62 10.69 -9.96 -15.02
N VAL A 63 9.47 -10.45 -15.01
CA VAL A 63 8.71 -10.72 -13.79
C VAL A 63 9.39 -11.80 -12.95
N ALA A 64 9.89 -12.87 -13.57
CA ALA A 64 10.58 -13.94 -12.84
C ALA A 64 11.86 -13.43 -12.16
N ASP A 65 12.61 -12.52 -12.81
CA ASP A 65 13.79 -11.90 -12.22
C ASP A 65 13.42 -10.96 -11.06
N ALA A 66 12.42 -10.10 -11.24
CA ALA A 66 11.91 -9.25 -10.17
C ALA A 66 11.42 -10.07 -8.96
N LEU A 67 10.76 -11.20 -9.18
CA LEU A 67 10.30 -12.09 -8.11
C LEU A 67 11.46 -12.76 -7.35
N LYS A 68 12.60 -13.03 -7.99
CA LYS A 68 13.80 -13.53 -7.28
C LYS A 68 14.29 -12.48 -6.26
N LEU A 69 14.42 -11.22 -6.68
CA LEU A 69 14.74 -10.12 -5.79
C LEU A 69 13.72 -10.01 -4.65
N LEU A 70 12.42 -9.91 -4.98
CA LEU A 70 11.36 -9.65 -4.02
C LEU A 70 11.27 -10.75 -2.96
N ARG A 71 11.31 -12.02 -3.36
CA ARG A 71 11.27 -13.17 -2.44
C ARG A 71 12.53 -13.24 -1.56
N ARG A 72 13.70 -12.92 -2.12
CA ARG A 72 14.93 -12.80 -1.34
C ARG A 72 14.82 -11.68 -0.30
N ALA A 73 14.36 -10.51 -0.71
CA ALA A 73 14.16 -9.37 0.19
C ALA A 73 13.16 -9.70 1.29
N GLN A 74 12.01 -10.29 0.94
CA GLN A 74 11.00 -10.75 1.90
C GLN A 74 11.62 -11.69 2.94
N THR A 75 12.30 -12.76 2.51
CA THR A 75 12.95 -13.70 3.42
C THR A 75 13.99 -13.02 4.30
N THR A 76 14.76 -12.07 3.75
CA THR A 76 15.77 -11.33 4.50
C THR A 76 15.13 -10.52 5.62
N PHE A 77 14.07 -9.76 5.35
CA PHE A 77 13.39 -8.95 6.36
C PHE A 77 12.62 -9.80 7.37
N GLU A 78 11.95 -10.87 6.94
CA GLU A 78 11.24 -11.79 7.84
C GLU A 78 12.21 -12.48 8.81
N SER A 79 13.41 -12.86 8.36
CA SER A 79 14.46 -13.43 9.23
C SER A 79 14.98 -12.45 10.29
N ARG A 80 14.71 -11.14 10.13
CA ARG A 80 15.05 -10.06 11.05
C ARG A 80 13.87 -9.61 11.92
N GLY A 81 12.77 -10.36 11.90
CA GLY A 81 11.59 -10.09 12.72
C GLY A 81 10.64 -9.03 12.16
N TYR A 82 10.82 -8.59 10.91
CA TYR A 82 9.83 -7.76 10.23
C TYR A 82 8.73 -8.65 9.62
N GLN A 83 7.49 -8.20 9.71
CA GLN A 83 6.42 -8.78 8.91
C GLN A 83 6.37 -8.08 7.57
N VAL A 84 6.50 -8.83 6.46
CA VAL A 84 6.33 -8.31 5.09
C VAL A 84 4.92 -8.67 4.63
N GLN A 85 4.10 -7.65 4.34
CA GLN A 85 2.69 -7.85 4.00
C GLN A 85 2.52 -8.22 2.52
N THR A 86 3.18 -7.48 1.61
CA THR A 86 3.07 -7.70 0.16
C THR A 86 4.40 -7.52 -0.55
N ILE A 87 4.58 -8.28 -1.64
CA ILE A 87 5.60 -8.01 -2.66
C ILE A 87 4.90 -7.48 -3.90
N ARG A 88 5.51 -6.47 -4.57
CA ARG A 88 4.86 -5.72 -5.63
C ARG A 88 5.80 -5.49 -6.80
N ILE A 89 5.23 -5.42 -8.01
CA ILE A 89 5.94 -5.02 -9.22
C ILE A 89 5.25 -3.80 -9.82
N ALA A 90 5.99 -2.74 -10.09
CA ALA A 90 5.50 -1.55 -10.78
C ALA A 90 6.29 -1.36 -12.09
N THR A 91 5.58 -0.97 -13.14
CA THR A 91 6.15 -0.77 -14.47
C THR A 91 6.26 0.72 -14.82
N GLN A 92 6.84 1.03 -15.96
CA GLN A 92 6.66 2.32 -16.62
C GLN A 92 5.18 2.53 -16.99
N PRO A 93 4.79 3.75 -17.39
CA PRO A 93 3.43 4.02 -17.86
C PRO A 93 2.99 3.03 -18.95
N PHE A 94 1.86 2.37 -18.73
CA PHE A 94 1.39 1.29 -19.62
C PHE A 94 1.23 1.71 -21.10
N PRO A 95 0.89 2.96 -21.45
CA PRO A 95 0.80 3.35 -22.85
C PRO A 95 2.12 3.19 -23.62
N GLU A 96 3.26 3.19 -22.92
CA GLU A 96 4.57 3.08 -23.57
C GLU A 96 4.80 1.68 -24.18
N TYR A 97 4.36 0.63 -23.50
CA TYR A 97 4.64 -0.75 -23.92
C TYR A 97 3.48 -1.45 -24.61
N ILE A 98 2.31 -0.79 -24.75
CA ILE A 98 1.21 -1.30 -25.55
C ILE A 98 1.12 -0.68 -26.97
N LYS A 99 2.07 0.15 -27.34
CA LYS A 99 2.11 0.79 -28.67
C LYS A 99 1.91 -0.23 -29.80
N GLY A 100 1.01 0.08 -30.73
CA GLY A 100 0.69 -0.78 -31.87
C GLY A 100 -0.34 -1.87 -31.59
N LEU A 101 -0.87 -1.99 -30.38
CA LEU A 101 -2.01 -2.87 -30.08
C LEU A 101 -3.34 -2.13 -30.29
N THR A 102 -4.38 -2.88 -30.65
CA THR A 102 -5.76 -2.41 -30.49
C THR A 102 -6.14 -2.45 -28.99
N ASN A 103 -7.24 -1.79 -28.61
CA ASN A 103 -7.73 -1.84 -27.22
C ASN A 103 -8.02 -3.27 -26.78
N GLU A 104 -8.63 -4.10 -27.62
CA GLU A 104 -8.94 -5.50 -27.34
C GLU A 104 -7.67 -6.31 -27.11
N GLN A 105 -6.63 -6.08 -27.92
CA GLN A 105 -5.33 -6.75 -27.77
C GLN A 105 -4.63 -6.31 -26.48
N ALA A 106 -4.71 -5.03 -26.11
CA ALA A 106 -4.16 -4.52 -24.87
C ALA A 106 -4.86 -5.13 -23.66
N VAL A 107 -6.20 -5.17 -23.65
CA VAL A 107 -6.98 -5.81 -22.57
C VAL A 107 -6.64 -7.30 -22.48
N ALA A 108 -6.50 -8.02 -23.58
CA ALA A 108 -6.10 -9.42 -23.58
C ALA A 108 -4.72 -9.63 -22.95
N PHE A 109 -3.74 -8.80 -23.31
CA PHE A 109 -2.41 -8.83 -22.72
C PHE A 109 -2.45 -8.60 -21.21
N PHE A 110 -3.21 -7.60 -20.74
CA PHE A 110 -3.30 -7.33 -19.30
C PHE A 110 -4.06 -8.41 -18.52
N LYS A 111 -5.01 -9.11 -19.13
CA LYS A 111 -5.61 -10.32 -18.52
C LYS A 111 -4.58 -11.44 -18.30
N GLU A 112 -3.68 -11.64 -19.26
CA GLU A 112 -2.58 -12.63 -19.10
C GLU A 112 -1.60 -12.18 -18.02
N TYR A 113 -1.27 -10.89 -17.97
CA TYR A 113 -0.39 -10.33 -16.95
C TYR A 113 -1.02 -10.42 -15.55
N ASP A 114 -2.31 -10.12 -15.42
CA ASP A 114 -3.08 -10.30 -14.19
C ASP A 114 -3.09 -11.76 -13.72
N ALA A 115 -3.35 -12.70 -14.63
CA ALA A 115 -3.31 -14.11 -14.32
C ALA A 115 -1.93 -14.58 -13.83
N LEU A 116 -0.84 -14.00 -14.37
CA LEU A 116 0.51 -14.21 -13.89
C LEU A 116 0.69 -13.64 -12.48
N ALA A 117 0.22 -12.44 -12.20
CA ALA A 117 0.32 -11.80 -10.90
C ALA A 117 -0.42 -12.59 -9.81
N VAL A 118 -1.63 -13.04 -10.09
CA VAL A 118 -2.43 -13.89 -9.20
C VAL A 118 -1.72 -15.22 -8.92
N ARG A 119 -1.25 -15.92 -9.94
CA ARG A 119 -0.56 -17.21 -9.82
C ARG A 119 0.72 -17.09 -8.99
N GLU A 120 1.52 -16.07 -9.24
CA GLU A 120 2.82 -15.84 -8.57
C GLU A 120 2.69 -15.06 -7.25
N LYS A 121 1.48 -14.63 -6.89
CA LYS A 121 1.14 -13.94 -5.63
C LYS A 121 1.91 -12.63 -5.44
N PHE A 122 1.89 -11.76 -6.42
CA PHE A 122 2.35 -10.38 -6.31
C PHE A 122 1.26 -9.41 -6.76
N ALA A 123 1.25 -8.20 -6.21
CA ALA A 123 0.41 -7.13 -6.73
C ALA A 123 1.17 -6.38 -7.84
N ALA A 124 0.47 -5.93 -8.86
CA ALA A 124 1.08 -5.23 -9.98
C ALA A 124 0.47 -3.83 -10.17
N SER A 125 1.32 -2.82 -10.42
CA SER A 125 0.92 -1.52 -10.95
C SER A 125 1.45 -1.36 -12.35
N ILE A 126 0.55 -1.01 -13.29
CA ILE A 126 0.88 -0.85 -14.70
C ILE A 126 1.27 0.59 -15.05
N GLY A 127 1.47 1.44 -14.05
CA GLY A 127 1.80 2.85 -14.20
C GLY A 127 0.61 3.72 -14.60
N PRO A 128 0.83 5.03 -14.72
CA PRO A 128 -0.25 5.98 -14.99
C PRO A 128 -0.62 6.07 -16.49
N ALA A 129 -1.88 6.42 -16.71
CA ALA A 129 -2.33 7.07 -17.94
C ALA A 129 -2.09 8.59 -17.84
N MET A 130 -2.00 9.25 -18.98
CA MET A 130 -1.96 10.71 -19.11
C MET A 130 -0.84 11.37 -18.29
N LEU A 131 0.34 10.74 -18.24
CA LEU A 131 1.49 11.27 -17.49
C LEU A 131 2.00 12.60 -18.07
N ASN A 132 1.89 12.78 -19.39
CA ASN A 132 2.35 13.97 -20.09
C ASN A 132 1.17 14.84 -20.53
N ALA A 133 1.36 16.16 -20.60
CA ALA A 133 0.30 17.11 -20.96
C ALA A 133 -0.31 16.87 -22.35
N GLY A 134 0.45 16.27 -23.29
CA GLY A 134 -0.01 15.93 -24.63
C GLY A 134 -0.72 14.57 -24.77
N ASP A 135 -0.83 13.80 -23.69
CA ASP A 135 -1.43 12.47 -23.72
C ASP A 135 -2.95 12.54 -23.95
N SER A 136 -3.48 11.51 -24.63
CA SER A 136 -4.89 11.42 -24.97
C SER A 136 -5.73 10.86 -23.81
N GLU A 137 -6.94 11.37 -23.62
CA GLU A 137 -7.93 10.85 -22.68
C GLU A 137 -8.29 9.37 -22.96
N SER A 138 -8.12 8.90 -24.20
CA SER A 138 -8.31 7.49 -24.56
C SER A 138 -7.39 6.54 -23.78
N GLN A 139 -6.25 7.01 -23.26
CA GLN A 139 -5.40 6.22 -22.36
C GLN A 139 -6.12 5.94 -21.02
N ALA A 140 -6.83 6.91 -20.47
CA ALA A 140 -7.61 6.74 -19.25
C ALA A 140 -8.83 5.82 -19.50
N ASP A 141 -9.53 6.00 -20.62
CA ASP A 141 -10.66 5.14 -20.98
C ASP A 141 -10.22 3.67 -21.14
N LEU A 142 -9.06 3.43 -21.75
CA LEU A 142 -8.46 2.09 -21.84
C LEU A 142 -8.02 1.56 -20.48
N LEU A 143 -7.47 2.40 -19.59
CA LEU A 143 -7.15 2.01 -18.22
C LEU A 143 -8.40 1.51 -17.48
N GLY A 144 -9.51 2.25 -17.59
CA GLY A 144 -10.79 1.84 -17.02
C GLY A 144 -11.25 0.48 -17.55
N GLU A 145 -11.05 0.20 -18.86
CA GLU A 145 -11.35 -1.11 -19.46
C GLU A 145 -10.47 -2.22 -18.89
N ILE A 146 -9.17 -1.97 -18.80
CA ILE A 146 -8.20 -2.92 -18.26
C ILE A 146 -8.56 -3.28 -16.81
N LEU A 147 -8.72 -2.27 -15.94
CA LEU A 147 -8.99 -2.50 -14.52
C LEU A 147 -10.36 -3.15 -14.26
N SER A 148 -11.37 -2.88 -15.12
CA SER A 148 -12.67 -3.56 -15.05
C SER A 148 -12.59 -5.05 -15.41
N ASN A 149 -11.56 -5.48 -16.08
CA ASN A 149 -11.37 -6.84 -16.59
C ASN A 149 -10.25 -7.62 -15.91
N THR A 150 -9.66 -7.08 -14.84
CA THR A 150 -8.55 -7.67 -14.08
C THR A 150 -8.86 -7.64 -12.58
N LYS A 151 -8.11 -8.40 -11.76
CA LYS A 151 -8.38 -8.56 -10.32
C LYS A 151 -7.32 -7.97 -9.41
N SER A 152 -6.06 -7.97 -9.87
CA SER A 152 -4.90 -7.62 -9.03
C SER A 152 -4.09 -6.46 -9.61
N LEU A 153 -4.43 -5.98 -10.81
CA LEU A 153 -3.74 -4.86 -11.42
C LEU A 153 -4.19 -3.54 -10.81
N ASN A 154 -3.23 -2.66 -10.64
CA ASN A 154 -3.43 -1.30 -10.16
C ASN A 154 -2.95 -0.32 -11.23
N GLY A 155 -3.59 0.84 -11.28
CA GLY A 155 -3.23 1.91 -12.20
C GLY A 155 -3.72 3.26 -11.73
N SER A 156 -3.26 4.31 -12.37
CA SER A 156 -3.60 5.68 -12.01
C SER A 156 -3.74 6.57 -13.23
N VAL A 157 -4.33 7.75 -13.04
CA VAL A 157 -4.31 8.84 -14.01
C VAL A 157 -3.56 10.01 -13.40
N SER A 158 -2.57 10.55 -14.13
CA SER A 158 -1.84 11.73 -13.69
C SER A 158 -2.64 12.99 -13.98
N VAL A 159 -3.17 13.64 -12.91
CA VAL A 159 -4.05 14.80 -13.01
C VAL A 159 -3.33 16.14 -12.78
N ALA A 160 -2.08 16.10 -12.31
CA ALA A 160 -1.22 17.28 -12.21
C ALA A 160 0.25 16.89 -12.23
N GLY A 161 1.07 17.77 -12.80
CA GLY A 161 2.52 17.68 -12.87
C GLY A 161 3.16 19.04 -12.58
N GLU A 162 4.43 19.21 -12.94
CA GLU A 162 5.16 20.48 -12.80
C GLU A 162 4.50 21.62 -13.60
N ASP A 163 3.79 21.29 -14.68
CA ASP A 163 3.07 22.23 -15.54
C ASP A 163 1.72 22.71 -14.94
N GLY A 164 1.36 22.19 -13.76
CA GLY A 164 0.10 22.49 -13.07
C GLY A 164 -0.96 21.40 -13.23
N VAL A 165 -2.24 21.78 -13.08
CA VAL A 165 -3.37 20.86 -13.15
C VAL A 165 -3.74 20.57 -14.61
N ASN A 166 -3.83 19.28 -14.95
CA ASN A 166 -4.36 18.83 -16.24
C ASN A 166 -5.87 18.56 -16.14
N TRP A 167 -6.69 19.55 -16.45
CA TRP A 167 -8.15 19.47 -16.31
C TRP A 167 -8.78 18.38 -17.20
N LYS A 168 -8.18 18.05 -18.34
CA LYS A 168 -8.63 16.91 -19.16
C LYS A 168 -8.41 15.58 -18.43
N ALA A 169 -7.26 15.44 -17.80
CA ALA A 169 -6.96 14.25 -17.01
C ALA A 169 -7.83 14.15 -15.72
N VAL A 170 -8.19 15.28 -15.12
CA VAL A 170 -9.16 15.32 -14.00
C VAL A 170 -10.50 14.74 -14.42
N GLY A 171 -11.07 15.22 -15.54
CA GLY A 171 -12.33 14.67 -16.10
C GLY A 171 -12.21 13.20 -16.51
N ALA A 172 -11.08 12.82 -17.10
CA ALA A 172 -10.82 11.45 -17.50
C ALA A 172 -10.73 10.50 -16.27
N ALA A 173 -10.06 10.91 -15.20
CA ALA A 173 -10.00 10.14 -13.95
C ALA A 173 -11.39 9.93 -13.33
N ALA A 174 -12.23 10.96 -13.33
CA ALA A 174 -13.60 10.85 -12.85
C ALA A 174 -14.44 9.83 -13.66
N ARG A 175 -14.28 9.80 -15.01
CA ARG A 175 -14.91 8.78 -15.85
C ARG A 175 -14.42 7.36 -15.55
N VAL A 176 -13.11 7.19 -15.29
CA VAL A 176 -12.57 5.89 -14.86
C VAL A 176 -13.23 5.44 -13.56
N MET A 177 -13.36 6.32 -12.57
CA MET A 177 -14.02 5.99 -11.30
C MET A 177 -15.47 5.56 -11.50
N LYS A 178 -16.25 6.25 -12.35
CA LYS A 178 -17.64 5.88 -12.67
C LYS A 178 -17.73 4.55 -13.45
N LYS A 179 -16.74 4.27 -14.30
CA LYS A 179 -16.66 2.98 -15.00
C LYS A 179 -16.39 1.84 -14.02
N LEU A 180 -15.42 1.99 -13.12
CA LEU A 180 -15.08 0.97 -12.13
C LEU A 180 -16.22 0.75 -11.12
N GLU A 181 -16.92 1.81 -10.73
CA GLU A 181 -18.11 1.73 -9.92
C GLU A 181 -19.16 0.80 -10.52
N SER A 182 -19.46 0.95 -11.80
CA SER A 182 -20.53 0.19 -12.48
C SER A 182 -20.09 -1.20 -12.95
N ALA A 183 -18.79 -1.40 -13.21
CA ALA A 183 -18.27 -2.61 -13.85
C ALA A 183 -17.70 -3.64 -12.85
N THR A 184 -17.58 -3.31 -11.57
CA THR A 184 -16.94 -4.19 -10.59
C THR A 184 -17.88 -4.56 -9.46
N LEU A 185 -17.67 -5.75 -8.87
CA LEU A 185 -18.49 -6.24 -7.76
C LEU A 185 -18.40 -5.25 -6.58
N HIS A 186 -19.54 -4.90 -6.01
CA HIS A 186 -19.65 -3.92 -4.91
C HIS A 186 -18.97 -2.58 -5.18
N SER A 187 -18.70 -2.24 -6.46
CA SER A 187 -17.95 -1.04 -6.88
C SER A 187 -16.52 -0.95 -6.35
N GLN A 188 -15.96 -2.05 -5.84
CA GLN A 188 -14.66 -2.05 -5.16
C GLN A 188 -13.46 -1.96 -6.10
N GLY A 189 -13.64 -2.02 -7.41
CA GLY A 189 -12.54 -1.82 -8.40
C GLY A 189 -11.83 -0.47 -8.24
N ASN A 190 -12.52 0.54 -7.71
CA ASN A 190 -11.91 1.83 -7.38
C ASN A 190 -10.81 1.74 -6.31
N PHE A 191 -10.72 0.65 -5.55
CA PHE A 191 -9.61 0.40 -4.63
C PHE A 191 -8.27 0.24 -5.36
N HIS A 192 -8.29 -0.21 -6.61
CA HIS A 192 -7.13 -0.40 -7.47
C HIS A 192 -6.80 0.81 -8.35
N PHE A 193 -7.49 1.94 -8.16
CA PHE A 193 -7.34 3.13 -8.97
C PHE A 193 -7.13 4.39 -8.11
N ALA A 194 -6.32 5.34 -8.62
CA ALA A 194 -6.21 6.68 -8.05
C ALA A 194 -5.98 7.74 -9.13
N ALA A 195 -6.54 8.93 -8.93
CA ALA A 195 -6.05 10.14 -9.57
C ALA A 195 -4.84 10.64 -8.80
N ILE A 196 -3.68 10.82 -9.46
CA ILE A 196 -2.42 11.21 -8.81
C ILE A 196 -1.97 12.59 -9.27
N ALA A 197 -1.49 13.40 -8.32
CA ALA A 197 -1.01 14.75 -8.56
C ALA A 197 0.41 14.89 -7.98
N ILE A 198 1.38 15.25 -8.83
CA ILE A 198 2.79 15.44 -8.48
C ILE A 198 3.42 14.22 -7.75
N VAL A 199 2.88 13.02 -7.97
CA VAL A 199 3.46 11.81 -7.37
C VAL A 199 4.74 11.44 -8.13
N PRO A 200 5.91 11.35 -7.44
CA PRO A 200 7.16 11.03 -8.10
C PRO A 200 7.20 9.56 -8.52
N PRO A 201 7.99 9.24 -9.57
CA PRO A 201 8.30 7.86 -9.89
C PRO A 201 8.98 7.16 -8.71
N LEU A 202 8.99 5.82 -8.71
CA LEU A 202 9.58 4.98 -7.66
C LEU A 202 8.86 5.09 -6.30
N THR A 203 7.65 5.63 -6.29
CA THR A 203 6.76 5.58 -5.12
C THR A 203 6.30 4.13 -4.89
N PRO A 204 6.54 3.53 -3.70
CA PRO A 204 6.24 2.11 -3.48
C PRO A 204 4.78 1.82 -3.12
N PHE A 205 3.95 2.84 -2.91
CA PHE A 205 2.53 2.68 -2.58
C PHE A 205 1.65 2.59 -3.82
N PHE A 206 0.74 1.63 -3.83
CA PHE A 206 -0.27 1.42 -4.87
C PHE A 206 -1.56 2.18 -4.53
N PRO A 207 -2.33 2.59 -5.53
CA PRO A 207 -2.15 2.40 -6.99
C PRO A 207 -1.24 3.42 -7.68
N ALA A 208 -0.57 4.31 -6.95
CA ALA A 208 0.22 5.42 -7.49
C ALA A 208 1.63 5.03 -8.02
N ALA A 209 2.05 3.78 -7.81
CA ALA A 209 3.40 3.33 -8.12
C ALA A 209 3.66 3.24 -9.64
N TYR A 210 4.76 3.82 -10.08
CA TYR A 210 5.29 3.69 -11.44
C TYR A 210 6.79 3.98 -11.47
N GLN A 211 7.42 3.69 -12.60
CA GLN A 211 8.81 4.08 -12.84
C GLN A 211 8.95 4.81 -14.19
N ASN A 212 9.99 5.62 -14.32
CA ASN A 212 10.33 6.35 -15.54
C ASN A 212 11.84 6.31 -15.84
N GLY A 213 12.53 5.29 -15.38
CA GLY A 213 13.99 5.18 -15.45
C GLY A 213 14.45 3.87 -16.06
N LEU A 214 15.58 3.37 -15.57
CA LEU A 214 16.28 2.23 -16.17
C LEU A 214 15.67 0.87 -15.83
N GLY A 215 14.75 0.79 -14.85
CA GLY A 215 14.33 -0.47 -14.29
C GLY A 215 15.37 -1.04 -13.30
N HIS A 216 15.19 -2.29 -12.85
CA HIS A 216 16.07 -2.95 -11.86
C HIS A 216 16.28 -2.13 -10.58
N GLN A 217 15.18 -1.53 -10.08
CA GLN A 217 15.17 -0.70 -8.89
C GLN A 217 14.15 -1.25 -7.91
N PHE A 218 14.34 -1.00 -6.61
CA PHE A 218 13.34 -1.38 -5.61
C PHE A 218 13.26 -0.35 -4.49
N ALA A 219 12.08 -0.25 -3.89
CA ALA A 219 11.83 0.59 -2.72
C ALA A 219 10.95 -0.14 -1.72
N ILE A 220 10.93 0.38 -0.49
CA ILE A 220 10.21 -0.21 0.65
C ILE A 220 9.20 0.79 1.17
N ALA A 221 8.00 0.31 1.50
CA ALA A 221 6.96 1.09 2.16
C ALA A 221 6.63 0.49 3.53
N LEU A 222 6.40 1.34 4.51
CA LEU A 222 6.06 0.92 5.88
C LEU A 222 4.55 0.89 6.13
N GLU A 223 4.18 0.09 7.12
CA GLU A 223 2.93 0.13 7.87
C GLU A 223 3.33 0.33 9.34
N SER A 224 3.14 1.54 9.86
CA SER A 224 3.72 1.94 11.14
C SER A 224 2.78 2.75 12.04
N ALA A 225 1.46 2.61 11.89
CA ALA A 225 0.50 3.21 12.83
C ALA A 225 0.71 2.75 14.27
N ASN A 226 1.19 1.51 14.49
CA ASN A 226 1.60 1.00 15.80
C ASN A 226 2.76 1.82 16.42
N VAL A 227 3.72 2.25 15.61
CA VAL A 227 4.85 3.09 16.06
C VAL A 227 4.34 4.48 16.46
N VAL A 228 3.39 5.04 15.69
CA VAL A 228 2.73 6.31 16.06
C VAL A 228 1.99 6.16 17.39
N ALA A 229 1.18 5.11 17.53
CA ALA A 229 0.42 4.85 18.74
C ALA A 229 1.34 4.71 19.98
N ALA A 230 2.46 4.00 19.83
CA ALA A 230 3.44 3.84 20.90
C ALA A 230 4.13 5.18 21.28
N ALA A 231 4.51 5.99 20.28
CA ALA A 231 5.15 7.28 20.49
C ALA A 231 4.22 8.29 21.17
N PHE A 232 2.94 8.23 20.85
CA PHE A 232 1.93 9.15 21.35
C PHE A 232 1.38 8.74 22.74
N LYS A 233 1.50 7.47 23.09
CA LYS A 233 1.03 6.97 24.37
C LYS A 233 1.71 7.70 25.54
N ASN A 234 0.90 8.34 26.39
CA ASN A 234 1.38 9.09 27.54
C ASN A 234 2.46 10.14 27.20
N ALA A 235 2.41 10.72 26.00
CA ALA A 235 3.25 11.84 25.67
C ALA A 235 2.71 13.09 26.39
N PRO A 236 3.57 13.84 27.11
CA PRO A 236 3.11 15.01 27.88
C PRO A 236 2.72 16.18 26.98
N ASP A 237 3.28 16.23 25.77
CA ASP A 237 3.06 17.29 24.80
C ASP A 237 3.39 16.82 23.37
N LEU A 238 3.03 17.65 22.38
CA LEU A 238 3.25 17.38 20.96
C LEU A 238 4.74 17.32 20.58
N ALA A 239 5.59 18.09 21.24
CA ALA A 239 7.03 18.10 20.94
C ALA A 239 7.67 16.77 21.34
N THR A 240 7.34 16.27 22.52
CA THR A 240 7.78 14.96 23.00
C THR A 240 7.23 13.83 22.14
N ALA A 241 5.96 13.90 21.76
CA ALA A 241 5.33 12.92 20.86
C ALA A 241 6.06 12.87 19.49
N LYS A 242 6.31 14.05 18.90
CA LYS A 242 7.07 14.18 17.66
C LYS A 242 8.46 13.57 17.76
N GLN A 243 9.21 13.93 18.82
CA GLN A 243 10.58 13.44 19.00
C GLN A 243 10.63 11.91 19.15
N ARG A 244 9.75 11.33 19.98
CA ARG A 244 9.65 9.88 20.16
C ARG A 244 9.34 9.16 18.84
N LEU A 245 8.43 9.73 18.03
CA LEU A 245 8.07 9.16 16.73
C LEU A 245 9.25 9.23 15.77
N THR A 246 9.92 10.39 15.68
CA THR A 246 11.10 10.56 14.82
C THR A 246 12.20 9.56 15.17
N ASP A 247 12.52 9.40 16.46
CA ASP A 247 13.58 8.49 16.92
C ASP A 247 13.24 7.02 16.61
N SER A 248 11.99 6.62 16.85
CA SER A 248 11.52 5.25 16.60
C SER A 248 11.54 4.92 15.10
N LEU A 249 11.08 5.85 14.25
CA LEU A 249 11.13 5.68 12.80
C LEU A 249 12.57 5.69 12.28
N ALA A 250 13.45 6.56 12.81
CA ALA A 250 14.86 6.64 12.43
C ALA A 250 15.59 5.32 12.73
N SER A 251 15.36 4.73 13.90
CA SER A 251 15.94 3.44 14.28
C SER A 251 15.51 2.32 13.30
N SER A 252 14.21 2.26 12.99
CA SER A 252 13.68 1.28 12.04
C SER A 252 14.18 1.50 10.62
N ALA A 253 14.22 2.75 10.17
CA ALA A 253 14.72 3.12 8.84
C ALA A 253 16.20 2.75 8.68
N PHE A 254 17.03 3.00 9.69
CA PHE A 254 18.46 2.65 9.67
C PHE A 254 18.67 1.14 9.50
N ASP A 255 17.92 0.32 10.28
CA ASP A 255 18.02 -1.14 10.18
C ASP A 255 17.56 -1.66 8.81
N ILE A 256 16.42 -1.18 8.33
CA ILE A 256 15.87 -1.56 7.01
C ILE A 256 16.82 -1.16 5.89
N GLN A 257 17.32 0.07 5.87
CA GLN A 257 18.24 0.56 4.82
C GLN A 257 19.55 -0.24 4.78
N ARG A 258 20.09 -0.61 5.94
CA ARG A 258 21.29 -1.44 6.03
C ARG A 258 21.09 -2.80 5.35
N HIS A 259 19.92 -3.42 5.54
CA HIS A 259 19.60 -4.70 4.90
C HIS A 259 19.26 -4.53 3.41
N ALA A 260 18.54 -3.47 3.05
CA ALA A 260 18.25 -3.14 1.66
C ALA A 260 19.54 -2.86 0.85
N GLY A 261 20.52 -2.16 1.45
CA GLY A 261 21.81 -1.92 0.81
C GLY A 261 22.65 -3.20 0.59
N ARG A 262 22.49 -4.23 1.44
CA ARG A 262 23.10 -5.55 1.19
C ARG A 262 22.43 -6.27 0.03
N ILE A 263 21.09 -6.23 -0.04
CA ILE A 263 20.32 -6.82 -1.14
C ILE A 263 20.73 -6.15 -2.47
N ASP A 264 20.84 -4.82 -2.49
CA ASP A 264 21.35 -4.03 -3.63
C ASP A 264 22.70 -4.60 -4.12
N MET A 265 23.71 -4.64 -3.24
CA MET A 265 25.04 -5.13 -3.59
C MET A 265 25.06 -6.60 -4.05
N GLU A 266 24.19 -7.45 -3.49
CA GLU A 266 24.19 -8.88 -3.77
C GLU A 266 23.37 -9.26 -5.00
N THR A 267 22.44 -8.41 -5.43
CA THR A 267 21.52 -8.71 -6.53
C THR A 267 21.71 -7.85 -7.76
N GLY A 268 22.40 -6.72 -7.64
CA GLY A 268 22.50 -5.71 -8.70
C GLY A 268 21.21 -4.89 -8.91
N TRP A 269 20.23 -5.04 -8.03
CA TRP A 269 19.01 -4.22 -8.01
C TRP A 269 19.24 -3.00 -7.14
N THR A 270 19.04 -1.80 -7.69
CA THR A 270 19.32 -0.56 -6.96
C THR A 270 18.24 -0.23 -5.93
N TYR A 271 18.63 -0.08 -4.67
CA TYR A 271 17.76 0.40 -3.60
C TYR A 271 17.48 1.90 -3.74
N MET A 272 16.21 2.26 -3.92
CA MET A 272 15.81 3.65 -4.18
C MET A 272 15.34 4.40 -2.95
N GLY A 273 15.07 3.71 -1.86
CA GLY A 273 14.70 4.35 -0.60
C GLY A 273 13.52 3.71 0.10
N ILE A 274 13.12 4.36 1.19
CA ILE A 274 12.01 3.93 2.04
C ILE A 274 10.94 5.01 2.10
N ASP A 275 9.69 4.61 1.92
CA ASP A 275 8.54 5.45 2.25
C ASP A 275 8.14 5.19 3.70
N LEU A 276 8.36 6.17 4.54
CA LEU A 276 8.14 6.11 5.99
C LEU A 276 6.70 6.43 6.39
N SER A 277 5.79 6.58 5.45
CA SER A 277 4.38 6.89 5.73
C SER A 277 3.81 5.89 6.74
N PRO A 278 3.23 6.35 7.86
CA PRO A 278 2.64 5.48 8.86
C PRO A 278 1.26 4.99 8.40
N ALA A 279 1.25 4.14 7.38
CA ALA A 279 0.02 3.52 6.92
C ALA A 279 -0.60 2.67 8.03
N PRO A 280 -1.93 2.75 8.24
CA PRO A 280 -2.67 1.86 9.14
C PRO A 280 -3.03 0.55 8.44
N SER A 281 -3.60 -0.38 9.22
CA SER A 281 -4.20 -1.62 8.71
C SER A 281 -5.24 -2.15 9.69
N GLY A 282 -6.52 -2.04 9.34
CA GLY A 282 -7.63 -2.52 10.17
C GLY A 282 -7.59 -1.94 11.58
N ASN A 283 -7.37 -2.79 12.57
CA ASN A 283 -7.36 -2.39 13.98
C ASN A 283 -6.05 -1.72 14.45
N VAL A 284 -5.00 -1.70 13.65
CA VAL A 284 -3.80 -0.91 13.91
C VAL A 284 -4.03 0.49 13.36
N SER A 285 -4.71 1.31 14.16
CA SER A 285 -5.36 2.55 13.73
C SER A 285 -4.51 3.79 13.96
N ILE A 286 -4.38 4.60 12.91
CA ILE A 286 -3.83 5.95 12.99
C ILE A 286 -4.85 6.93 13.59
N GLY A 287 -6.13 6.70 13.33
CA GLY A 287 -7.22 7.48 13.93
C GLY A 287 -7.20 7.38 15.46
N GLU A 288 -7.10 6.16 15.99
CA GLU A 288 -6.99 5.94 17.44
C GLU A 288 -5.73 6.56 18.05
N ALA A 289 -4.59 6.47 17.35
CA ALA A 289 -3.35 7.10 17.81
C ALA A 289 -3.48 8.64 17.93
N ILE A 290 -4.17 9.27 16.98
CA ILE A 290 -4.46 10.72 17.02
C ILE A 290 -5.42 11.05 18.17
N GLU A 291 -6.49 10.27 18.37
CA GLU A 291 -7.42 10.45 19.48
C GLU A 291 -6.74 10.34 20.84
N ASN A 292 -5.84 9.38 21.01
CA ASN A 292 -5.07 9.22 22.23
C ASN A 292 -4.15 10.41 22.54
N LEU A 293 -3.65 11.09 21.52
CA LEU A 293 -2.83 12.29 21.70
C LEU A 293 -3.66 13.54 21.99
N THR A 294 -4.79 13.69 21.31
CA THR A 294 -5.61 14.91 21.38
C THR A 294 -6.68 14.84 22.48
N ALA A 295 -6.95 13.67 23.02
CA ALA A 295 -8.09 13.37 23.90
C ALA A 295 -9.45 13.80 23.29
N GLN A 296 -9.52 13.83 21.94
CA GLN A 296 -10.72 14.20 21.19
C GLN A 296 -10.95 13.18 20.06
N PRO A 297 -12.20 12.93 19.64
CA PRO A 297 -12.50 12.13 18.48
C PRO A 297 -11.77 12.66 17.23
N PHE A 298 -11.30 11.77 16.36
CA PHE A 298 -10.73 12.14 15.07
C PHE A 298 -11.75 12.93 14.24
N GLY A 299 -11.32 14.03 13.67
CA GLY A 299 -12.19 14.99 12.97
C GLY A 299 -12.45 16.27 13.76
N MET A 300 -12.26 16.24 15.09
CA MET A 300 -12.44 17.39 15.95
C MET A 300 -11.19 18.28 16.00
N SER A 301 -11.28 19.43 16.68
CA SER A 301 -10.14 20.35 16.90
C SER A 301 -8.94 19.62 17.49
N GLY A 302 -7.75 19.88 16.96
CA GLY A 302 -6.50 19.19 17.30
C GLY A 302 -6.08 18.13 16.29
N THR A 303 -7.02 17.54 15.51
CA THR A 303 -6.71 16.52 14.49
C THR A 303 -5.72 17.03 13.44
N LEU A 304 -5.93 18.24 12.90
CA LEU A 304 -5.02 18.83 11.91
C LEU A 304 -3.61 19.04 12.50
N THR A 305 -3.52 19.51 13.74
CA THR A 305 -2.23 19.71 14.42
C THR A 305 -1.51 18.38 14.66
N ALA A 306 -2.21 17.34 15.08
CA ALA A 306 -1.65 16.00 15.24
C ALA A 306 -1.17 15.44 13.89
N ALA A 307 -1.95 15.59 12.82
CA ALA A 307 -1.58 15.19 11.47
C ALA A 307 -0.31 15.90 10.98
N ALA A 308 -0.22 17.21 11.21
CA ALA A 308 0.99 17.98 10.90
C ALA A 308 2.20 17.50 11.69
N THR A 309 2.02 17.19 12.99
CA THR A 309 3.07 16.68 13.88
C THR A 309 3.61 15.33 13.40
N ILE A 310 2.74 14.40 12.99
CA ILE A 310 3.16 13.09 12.46
C ILE A 310 3.94 13.28 11.15
N THR A 311 3.43 14.08 10.22
CA THR A 311 4.10 14.32 8.94
C THR A 311 5.47 14.98 9.14
N ALA A 312 5.56 15.96 10.07
CA ALA A 312 6.83 16.60 10.42
C ALA A 312 7.82 15.59 11.01
N ALA A 313 7.37 14.70 11.91
CA ALA A 313 8.22 13.64 12.46
C ALA A 313 8.79 12.72 11.38
N VAL A 314 7.94 12.29 10.42
CA VAL A 314 8.36 11.48 9.27
C VAL A 314 9.40 12.20 8.42
N LYS A 315 9.18 13.49 8.10
CA LYS A 315 10.10 14.30 7.29
C LYS A 315 11.44 14.56 7.98
N ASP A 316 11.48 14.61 9.30
CA ASP A 316 12.71 14.84 10.07
C ASP A 316 13.63 13.62 10.11
N VAL A 317 13.14 12.42 9.79
CA VAL A 317 13.95 11.21 9.76
C VAL A 317 15.03 11.30 8.68
N LYS A 318 16.28 11.16 9.08
CA LYS A 318 17.43 11.16 8.16
C LYS A 318 17.63 9.78 7.53
N ALA A 319 16.88 9.55 6.44
CA ALA A 319 16.90 8.32 5.66
C ALA A 319 16.85 8.66 4.15
N LYS A 320 17.17 7.70 3.30
CA LYS A 320 16.92 7.81 1.86
C LYS A 320 15.40 7.65 1.65
N GLN A 321 14.67 8.75 1.81
CA GLN A 321 13.21 8.74 1.68
C GLN A 321 12.79 8.75 0.20
N THR A 322 11.65 8.12 -0.09
CA THR A 322 10.98 8.12 -1.40
C THR A 322 9.46 8.20 -1.22
N GLY A 323 8.74 8.34 -2.30
CA GLY A 323 7.28 8.33 -2.30
C GLY A 323 6.64 9.49 -1.54
N TYR A 324 5.59 9.20 -0.82
CA TYR A 324 4.82 10.20 -0.06
C TYR A 324 5.56 10.67 1.20
N SER A 325 6.08 9.74 1.97
CA SER A 325 6.77 9.97 3.26
C SER A 325 6.06 11.01 4.14
N GLY A 326 4.83 10.73 4.52
CA GLY A 326 3.97 11.58 5.36
C GLY A 326 2.76 10.80 5.87
N LEU A 327 1.95 11.41 6.74
CA LEU A 327 0.77 10.76 7.30
C LEU A 327 -0.19 10.28 6.21
N MET A 328 -0.72 9.07 6.36
CA MET A 328 -1.79 8.50 5.55
C MET A 328 -3.08 8.40 6.36
N LEU A 329 -4.20 8.81 5.74
CA LEU A 329 -5.54 8.78 6.33
C LEU A 329 -6.52 8.03 5.43
N PRO A 330 -6.29 6.74 5.16
CA PRO A 330 -7.19 5.94 4.32
C PRO A 330 -8.43 5.56 5.13
N ILE A 331 -9.56 6.16 4.80
CA ILE A 331 -10.80 6.03 5.59
C ILE A 331 -11.25 4.57 5.71
N LEU A 332 -11.19 3.81 4.63
CA LEU A 332 -11.65 2.43 4.62
C LEU A 332 -10.57 1.39 4.96
N GLU A 333 -9.31 1.79 5.23
CA GLU A 333 -8.26 0.84 5.63
C GLU A 333 -7.95 0.90 7.14
N ASP A 334 -8.70 1.72 7.89
CA ASP A 334 -8.54 1.97 9.32
C ASP A 334 -9.90 1.93 10.02
N THR A 335 -10.06 1.01 10.95
CA THR A 335 -11.35 0.78 11.64
C THR A 335 -11.84 2.03 12.38
N ARG A 336 -10.96 2.82 13.00
CA ARG A 336 -11.35 4.02 13.72
C ARG A 336 -11.69 5.17 12.76
N LEU A 337 -10.94 5.34 11.67
CA LEU A 337 -11.26 6.32 10.66
C LEU A 337 -12.61 6.02 10.00
N ALA A 338 -12.87 4.75 9.63
CA ALA A 338 -14.13 4.30 9.08
C ALA A 338 -15.31 4.54 10.05
N GLN A 339 -15.10 4.32 11.35
CA GLN A 339 -16.07 4.63 12.38
C GLN A 339 -16.36 6.14 12.44
N ARG A 340 -15.31 6.98 12.53
CA ARG A 340 -15.47 8.45 12.62
C ARG A 340 -16.11 9.05 11.37
N TRP A 341 -15.80 8.48 10.21
CA TRP A 341 -16.51 8.80 8.98
C TRP A 341 -18.00 8.44 9.10
N SER A 342 -18.31 7.21 9.49
CA SER A 342 -19.71 6.75 9.64
C SER A 342 -20.52 7.53 10.68
N ASP A 343 -19.86 8.04 11.72
CA ASP A 343 -20.47 8.83 12.80
C ASP A 343 -20.62 10.33 12.40
N GLY A 344 -20.09 10.74 11.25
CA GLY A 344 -20.12 12.15 10.79
C GLY A 344 -19.17 13.08 11.54
N HIS A 345 -18.16 12.56 12.25
CA HIS A 345 -17.16 13.37 12.95
C HIS A 345 -16.14 14.01 12.01
N VAL A 346 -15.93 13.43 10.84
CA VAL A 346 -15.02 13.94 9.81
C VAL A 346 -15.76 14.02 8.47
N SER A 347 -15.67 15.15 7.79
CA SER A 347 -16.24 15.38 6.46
C SER A 347 -15.16 15.28 5.37
N LEU A 348 -15.61 15.24 4.11
CA LEU A 348 -14.72 15.33 2.95
C LEU A 348 -13.85 16.59 2.98
N ASP A 349 -14.45 17.76 3.30
CA ASP A 349 -13.75 19.04 3.39
C ASP A 349 -12.72 19.05 4.51
N ALA A 350 -13.02 18.43 5.65
CA ALA A 350 -12.05 18.27 6.73
C ALA A 350 -10.84 17.43 6.26
N LEU A 351 -11.07 16.31 5.55
CA LEU A 351 -10.01 15.47 4.99
C LEU A 351 -9.19 16.21 3.93
N LEU A 352 -9.85 17.02 3.07
CA LEU A 352 -9.16 17.87 2.12
C LEU A 352 -8.28 18.92 2.84
N SER A 353 -8.79 19.50 3.93
CA SER A 353 -8.00 20.41 4.77
C SER A 353 -6.80 19.72 5.41
N TYR A 354 -6.98 18.48 5.90
CA TYR A 354 -5.88 17.67 6.43
C TYR A 354 -4.86 17.30 5.35
N SER A 355 -5.29 17.21 4.09
CA SER A 355 -4.41 16.97 2.94
C SER A 355 -3.36 18.06 2.74
N ALA A 356 -3.58 19.27 3.27
CA ALA A 356 -2.54 20.31 3.30
C ALA A 356 -1.33 19.92 4.14
N VAL A 357 -1.50 19.11 5.20
CA VAL A 357 -0.46 18.73 6.15
C VAL A 357 -0.15 17.24 6.18
N CYS A 358 -1.03 16.35 5.68
CA CYS A 358 -0.80 14.91 5.59
C CYS A 358 0.10 14.54 4.39
N GLY A 359 0.33 13.24 4.16
CA GLY A 359 1.23 12.74 3.10
C GLY A 359 0.55 12.38 1.78
N THR A 360 -0.71 11.95 1.79
CA THR A 360 -1.31 11.23 0.65
C THR A 360 -2.50 11.88 -0.02
N GLY A 361 -3.21 12.81 0.62
CA GLY A 361 -4.45 13.38 0.06
C GLY A 361 -5.71 12.66 0.53
N LEU A 362 -6.72 12.56 -0.33
CA LEU A 362 -7.96 11.82 -0.09
C LEU A 362 -7.73 10.34 -0.41
N ASP A 363 -7.88 9.49 0.58
CA ASP A 363 -7.51 8.08 0.44
C ASP A 363 -8.64 7.15 0.90
N THR A 364 -9.08 6.26 0.00
CA THR A 364 -10.19 5.30 0.19
C THR A 364 -11.47 5.93 0.76
N ILE A 365 -11.93 7.00 0.10
CA ILE A 365 -13.12 7.73 0.53
C ILE A 365 -14.38 7.09 -0.06
N PRO A 366 -15.28 6.54 0.76
CA PRO A 366 -16.55 5.99 0.26
C PRO A 366 -17.52 7.12 -0.07
N LEU A 367 -18.13 7.07 -1.26
CA LEU A 367 -19.04 8.09 -1.75
C LEU A 367 -20.37 7.47 -2.21
N PRO A 368 -21.49 8.20 -2.14
CA PRO A 368 -22.75 7.75 -2.73
C PRO A 368 -22.63 7.50 -4.22
N GLY A 369 -23.36 6.51 -4.74
CA GLY A 369 -23.29 6.10 -6.14
C GLY A 369 -23.99 7.03 -7.11
N ASP A 370 -24.81 7.96 -6.63
CA ASP A 370 -25.44 9.01 -7.42
C ASP A 370 -24.52 10.21 -7.71
N ILE A 371 -23.31 10.23 -7.16
CA ILE A 371 -22.31 11.25 -7.51
C ILE A 371 -22.00 11.22 -9.00
N SER A 372 -22.05 12.38 -9.65
CA SER A 372 -21.75 12.50 -11.07
C SER A 372 -20.24 12.55 -11.33
N ALA A 373 -19.84 12.30 -12.58
CA ALA A 373 -18.44 12.45 -13.00
C ALA A 373 -17.95 13.91 -12.86
N GLU A 374 -18.85 14.88 -13.06
CA GLU A 374 -18.56 16.31 -12.88
C GLU A 374 -18.25 16.62 -11.42
N GLN A 375 -19.05 16.10 -10.49
CA GLN A 375 -18.82 16.26 -9.04
C GLN A 375 -17.53 15.60 -8.60
N LEU A 376 -17.23 14.37 -9.08
CA LEU A 376 -15.93 13.73 -8.85
C LEU A 376 -14.77 14.57 -9.38
N SER A 377 -14.95 15.20 -10.56
CA SER A 377 -13.93 16.07 -11.15
C SER A 377 -13.64 17.29 -10.29
N LEU A 378 -14.65 17.88 -9.61
CA LEU A 378 -14.43 18.99 -8.67
C LEU A 378 -13.57 18.54 -7.50
N ILE A 379 -13.89 17.40 -6.86
CA ILE A 379 -13.11 16.85 -5.74
C ILE A 379 -11.67 16.54 -6.16
N ILE A 380 -11.49 15.90 -7.32
CA ILE A 380 -10.16 15.57 -7.85
C ILE A 380 -9.39 16.88 -8.16
N GLY A 381 -10.06 17.89 -8.72
CA GLY A 381 -9.50 19.20 -9.01
C GLY A 381 -8.99 19.92 -7.76
N ASP A 382 -9.71 19.84 -6.64
CA ASP A 382 -9.31 20.41 -5.36
C ASP A 382 -8.03 19.74 -4.84
N VAL A 383 -7.96 18.39 -4.89
CA VAL A 383 -6.74 17.66 -4.51
C VAL A 383 -5.56 18.03 -5.42
N ALA A 384 -5.79 18.12 -6.74
CA ALA A 384 -4.75 18.49 -7.70
C ALA A 384 -4.25 19.93 -7.47
N SER A 385 -5.17 20.87 -7.23
CA SER A 385 -4.85 22.27 -6.94
C SER A 385 -4.04 22.42 -5.65
N LEU A 386 -4.39 21.64 -4.61
CA LEU A 386 -3.67 21.62 -3.35
C LEU A 386 -2.25 21.04 -3.54
N ALA A 387 -2.12 19.96 -4.33
CA ALA A 387 -0.83 19.35 -4.65
C ALA A 387 0.10 20.35 -5.36
N VAL A 388 -0.40 21.02 -6.40
CA VAL A 388 0.34 22.05 -7.15
C VAL A 388 0.74 23.20 -6.23
N LYS A 389 -0.18 23.70 -5.41
CA LYS A 389 0.09 24.83 -4.49
C LYS A 389 1.23 24.53 -3.52
N TRP A 390 1.31 23.32 -3.00
CA TRP A 390 2.27 22.92 -1.97
C TRP A 390 3.46 22.12 -2.50
N HIS A 391 3.55 21.92 -3.83
CA HIS A 391 4.57 21.06 -4.45
C HIS A 391 4.76 19.74 -3.71
N LYS A 392 3.65 19.06 -3.46
CA LYS A 392 3.67 17.79 -2.71
C LYS A 392 2.84 16.71 -3.40
N PRO A 393 3.28 15.45 -3.35
CA PRO A 393 2.51 14.36 -3.92
C PRO A 393 1.20 14.17 -3.16
N LEU A 394 0.08 14.16 -3.87
CA LEU A 394 -1.25 13.83 -3.37
C LEU A 394 -1.95 12.88 -4.33
N SER A 395 -2.93 12.15 -3.80
CA SER A 395 -3.81 11.27 -4.56
C SER A 395 -5.27 11.50 -4.17
N ALA A 396 -6.19 11.25 -5.10
CA ALA A 396 -7.60 11.07 -4.82
C ALA A 396 -7.98 9.63 -5.17
N ARG A 397 -8.25 8.81 -4.14
CA ARG A 397 -8.75 7.44 -4.25
C ARG A 397 -10.17 7.43 -3.68
N LEU A 398 -11.15 7.67 -4.59
CA LEU A 398 -12.55 7.84 -4.27
C LEU A 398 -13.31 6.57 -4.69
N LEU A 399 -14.20 6.09 -3.83
CA LEU A 399 -14.94 4.85 -4.03
C LEU A 399 -16.45 5.15 -4.05
N PRO A 400 -17.01 5.66 -5.17
CA PRO A 400 -18.46 5.74 -5.34
C PRO A 400 -19.06 4.33 -5.40
N VAL A 401 -20.21 4.10 -4.75
CA VAL A 401 -20.81 2.78 -4.57
C VAL A 401 -22.16 2.73 -5.28
N LEU A 402 -22.21 2.05 -6.42
CA LEU A 402 -23.41 1.95 -7.27
C LEU A 402 -24.66 1.51 -6.48
N GLY A 403 -25.74 2.25 -6.66
CA GLY A 403 -27.04 1.92 -6.08
C GLY A 403 -27.16 2.16 -4.59
N LYS A 404 -26.13 2.73 -3.94
CA LYS A 404 -26.17 3.11 -2.52
C LYS A 404 -26.17 4.61 -2.35
N GLY A 405 -27.03 5.07 -1.47
CA GLY A 405 -27.20 6.47 -1.11
C GLY A 405 -26.68 6.82 0.29
N TRP A 406 -26.90 8.04 0.69
CA TRP A 406 -26.56 8.53 2.02
C TRP A 406 -27.12 7.64 3.14
N GLY A 407 -26.31 7.39 4.16
CA GLY A 407 -26.66 6.61 5.34
C GLY A 407 -26.58 5.09 5.17
N GLU A 408 -26.43 4.60 3.95
CA GLU A 408 -26.27 3.17 3.67
C GLU A 408 -24.82 2.71 3.91
N MET A 409 -24.69 1.44 4.30
CA MET A 409 -23.37 0.80 4.49
C MET A 409 -22.80 0.34 3.15
N THR A 410 -21.49 0.53 2.97
CA THR A 410 -20.76 -0.17 1.92
C THR A 410 -20.75 -1.69 2.16
N GLU A 411 -20.51 -2.48 1.12
CA GLU A 411 -20.53 -3.96 1.20
C GLU A 411 -19.28 -4.53 0.49
N PHE A 412 -18.13 -3.88 0.69
CA PHE A 412 -16.86 -4.37 0.17
C PHE A 412 -16.51 -5.71 0.81
N ASP A 413 -16.00 -6.64 0.02
CA ASP A 413 -15.48 -7.95 0.46
C ASP A 413 -13.95 -8.06 0.33
N ASP A 414 -13.28 -6.99 -0.09
CA ASP A 414 -11.82 -6.92 -0.10
C ASP A 414 -11.28 -6.94 1.35
N PRO A 415 -10.32 -7.83 1.67
CA PRO A 415 -9.81 -8.01 3.04
C PRO A 415 -9.08 -6.78 3.61
N PHE A 416 -8.72 -5.81 2.79
CA PHE A 416 -8.08 -4.57 3.22
C PHE A 416 -9.09 -3.46 3.52
N LEU A 417 -10.37 -3.61 3.13
CA LEU A 417 -11.39 -2.59 3.28
C LEU A 417 -12.29 -2.86 4.51
N VAL A 418 -12.53 -1.82 5.27
CA VAL A 418 -13.52 -1.78 6.36
C VAL A 418 -14.79 -1.12 5.84
N ASN A 419 -15.94 -1.73 6.02
CA ASN A 419 -17.19 -1.14 5.58
C ASN A 419 -17.62 0.04 6.47
N ALA A 420 -18.15 1.09 5.83
CA ALA A 420 -18.53 2.35 6.47
C ALA A 420 -19.84 2.88 5.89
N LYS A 421 -20.53 3.75 6.62
CA LYS A 421 -21.71 4.47 6.10
C LYS A 421 -21.29 5.54 5.11
N LEU A 422 -22.05 5.68 4.05
CA LEU A 422 -21.90 6.76 3.08
C LEU A 422 -22.39 8.07 3.70
N GLN A 423 -21.58 9.13 3.56
CA GLN A 423 -21.97 10.47 4.00
C GLN A 423 -22.69 11.25 2.89
N PRO A 424 -23.55 12.22 3.24
CA PRO A 424 -24.11 13.13 2.25
C PRO A 424 -22.97 13.92 1.60
N LEU A 425 -23.07 14.13 0.31
CA LEU A 425 -22.32 15.16 -0.35
C LEU A 425 -23.15 16.43 -0.25
N ASP A 426 -22.63 17.49 0.37
CA ASP A 426 -23.29 18.79 0.37
C ASP A 426 -23.26 19.35 -1.06
N THR A 427 -24.14 18.83 -1.90
CA THR A 427 -24.42 19.35 -3.23
C THR A 427 -25.62 20.29 -3.11
N LYS A 428 -25.35 21.54 -2.78
CA LYS A 428 -26.32 22.61 -3.01
C LYS A 428 -26.20 23.16 -4.43
#